data_be4fba59024c35e49782080fdb878529
#
_entry.id   be4fba59024c35e49782080fdb878529
#
_cell.length_a   1.000
_cell.length_b   1.000
_cell.length_c   1.000
_cell.angle_alpha   90.00
_cell.angle_beta   90.00
_cell.angle_gamma   90.00
#
_symmetry.space_group_name_H-M   'P 1'
#
loop_
_entity.id
_entity.type
_entity.pdbx_description
1 polymer ?
#
loop_
_entity_poly.entity_id
_entity_poly.type
_entity_poly.pdbx_seq_one_letter_code
_entity_poly.pdbx_strand_id
1 'polypeptide(L)'
;ASTSELVFRLICRMGYFSEITKQCAECICCGIITDTGGLSYNSNSPEIYTIVAELIKKGVDKDAMYRHLYSNYSADRMRLMGYVLSEKMKIYSKYKTAIISLTKKEQTKFQPQKGDTEGFVNLPLSITDIMFSVFLKEEDDQIKISFRSQGDFPTNKFASELFSGGGHLNASGAESKLS
;
A
#
# COMPACT_ATOMS: atom_id res chain seq x y z
N ALA A 1 0.65 8.75 -12.82
CA ALA A 1 0.66 7.51 -13.62
C ALA A 1 1.56 6.49 -12.94
N SER A 2 1.15 5.24 -12.89
CA SER A 2 2.01 4.13 -12.44
C SER A 2 3.08 3.83 -13.49
N THR A 3 4.21 3.25 -13.08
CA THR A 3 5.23 2.78 -14.04
C THR A 3 4.63 1.80 -15.05
N SER A 4 3.74 0.92 -14.63
CA SER A 4 3.06 -0.03 -15.52
C SER A 4 2.16 0.66 -16.55
N GLU A 5 1.49 1.75 -16.19
CA GLU A 5 0.75 2.58 -17.14
C GLU A 5 1.68 3.21 -18.19
N LEU A 6 2.83 3.73 -17.75
CA LEU A 6 3.83 4.30 -18.66
C LEU A 6 4.38 3.24 -19.63
N VAL A 7 4.66 2.03 -19.14
CA VAL A 7 5.08 0.90 -19.98
C VAL A 7 4.02 0.55 -21.02
N PHE A 8 2.74 0.47 -20.62
CA PHE A 8 1.65 0.23 -21.57
C PHE A 8 1.61 1.30 -22.66
N ARG A 9 1.65 2.58 -22.27
CA ARG A 9 1.65 3.71 -23.21
C ARG A 9 2.85 3.68 -24.15
N LEU A 10 4.02 3.28 -23.66
CA LEU A 10 5.23 3.12 -24.48
C LEU A 10 5.04 2.02 -25.53
N ILE A 11 4.57 0.84 -25.12
CA ILE A 11 4.30 -0.27 -26.04
C ILE A 11 3.33 0.13 -27.15
N CYS A 12 2.25 0.85 -26.78
CA CYS A 12 1.29 1.36 -27.77
C CYS A 12 1.91 2.38 -28.74
N ARG A 13 2.73 3.32 -28.22
CA ARG A 13 3.42 4.31 -29.09
C ARG A 13 4.43 3.69 -30.06
N MET A 14 5.03 2.57 -29.67
CA MET A 14 5.92 1.80 -30.52
C MET A 14 5.18 0.94 -31.56
N GLY A 15 3.84 0.91 -31.55
CA GLY A 15 3.02 0.12 -32.45
C GLY A 15 2.85 -1.34 -32.09
N TYR A 16 3.30 -1.78 -30.91
CA TYR A 16 3.30 -3.18 -30.48
C TYR A 16 2.09 -3.58 -29.64
N PHE A 17 0.99 -2.84 -29.69
CA PHE A 17 -0.21 -3.20 -28.91
C PHE A 17 -0.75 -4.59 -29.26
N SER A 18 -0.70 -4.99 -30.54
CA SER A 18 -1.10 -6.32 -31.00
C SER A 18 -0.30 -7.45 -30.33
N GLU A 19 0.97 -7.20 -30.07
CA GLU A 19 1.92 -8.17 -29.52
C GLU A 19 1.77 -8.38 -27.99
N ILE A 20 0.96 -7.56 -27.31
CA ILE A 20 0.68 -7.75 -25.88
C ILE A 20 -0.04 -9.08 -25.69
N THR A 21 0.69 -10.06 -25.14
CA THR A 21 0.12 -11.36 -24.74
C THR A 21 -0.74 -11.21 -23.47
N LYS A 22 -1.56 -12.22 -23.17
CA LYS A 22 -2.34 -12.28 -21.93
C LYS A 22 -1.44 -12.10 -20.69
N GLN A 23 -0.31 -12.80 -20.62
CA GLN A 23 0.61 -12.71 -19.47
C GLN A 23 1.21 -11.30 -19.33
N CYS A 24 1.59 -10.68 -20.44
CA CYS A 24 2.05 -9.29 -20.42
C CYS A 24 0.93 -8.34 -19.92
N ALA A 25 -0.29 -8.53 -20.42
CA ALA A 25 -1.45 -7.75 -19.97
C ALA A 25 -1.74 -7.94 -18.49
N GLU A 26 -1.64 -9.17 -17.96
CA GLU A 26 -1.80 -9.47 -16.53
C GLU A 26 -0.75 -8.75 -15.68
N CYS A 27 0.54 -8.77 -16.10
CA CYS A 27 1.60 -8.04 -15.39
C CYS A 27 1.36 -6.53 -15.38
N ILE A 28 1.00 -5.94 -16.51
CA ILE A 28 0.70 -4.50 -16.61
C ILE A 28 -0.50 -4.14 -15.75
N CYS A 29 -1.58 -4.91 -15.84
CA CYS A 29 -2.81 -4.69 -15.07
C CYS A 29 -2.55 -4.82 -13.56
N CYS A 30 -1.81 -5.84 -13.13
CA CYS A 30 -1.41 -6.04 -11.74
C CYS A 30 -0.66 -4.81 -11.21
N GLY A 31 0.33 -4.31 -11.97
CA GLY A 31 1.08 -3.13 -11.56
C GLY A 31 0.23 -1.85 -11.48
N ILE A 32 -0.73 -1.66 -12.40
CA ILE A 32 -1.67 -0.54 -12.33
C ILE A 32 -2.55 -0.67 -11.08
N ILE A 33 -3.14 -1.84 -10.84
CA ILE A 33 -4.05 -2.10 -9.71
C ILE A 33 -3.33 -1.92 -8.37
N THR A 34 -2.11 -2.45 -8.23
CA THR A 34 -1.35 -2.35 -6.96
C THR A 34 -0.91 -0.93 -6.67
N ASP A 35 -0.44 -0.18 -7.67
CA ASP A 35 0.03 1.20 -7.50
C ASP A 35 -1.13 2.18 -7.20
N THR A 36 -2.32 1.87 -7.67
CA THR A 36 -3.53 2.68 -7.44
C THR A 36 -4.38 2.19 -6.27
N GLY A 37 -3.90 1.21 -5.50
CA GLY A 37 -4.67 0.62 -4.41
C GLY A 37 -6.04 0.11 -4.85
N GLY A 38 -6.08 -0.63 -5.95
CA GLY A 38 -7.33 -1.12 -6.51
C GLY A 38 -8.16 -0.04 -7.21
N LEU A 39 -7.51 0.93 -7.84
CA LEU A 39 -8.15 2.10 -8.46
C LEU A 39 -8.82 3.04 -7.43
N SER A 40 -8.32 3.06 -6.19
CA SER A 40 -8.82 3.95 -5.13
C SER A 40 -8.01 5.24 -5.00
N TYR A 41 -6.78 5.27 -5.54
CA TYR A 41 -5.86 6.42 -5.45
C TYR A 41 -5.30 6.77 -6.83
N ASN A 42 -5.10 8.06 -7.10
CA ASN A 42 -4.48 8.56 -8.33
C ASN A 42 -5.07 7.97 -9.63
N SER A 43 -6.36 7.64 -9.62
CA SER A 43 -7.05 6.93 -10.70
C SER A 43 -8.24 7.73 -11.28
N ASN A 44 -8.30 9.03 -11.08
CA ASN A 44 -9.39 9.88 -11.63
C ASN A 44 -9.26 10.18 -13.13
N SER A 45 -8.15 9.79 -13.76
CA SER A 45 -7.97 9.96 -15.20
C SER A 45 -8.80 8.90 -15.96
N PRO A 46 -9.67 9.29 -16.93
CA PRO A 46 -10.43 8.33 -17.74
C PRO A 46 -9.56 7.34 -18.52
N GLU A 47 -8.35 7.76 -18.87
CA GLU A 47 -7.40 6.96 -19.66
C GLU A 47 -7.00 5.67 -18.94
N ILE A 48 -6.88 5.69 -17.60
CA ILE A 48 -6.51 4.50 -16.84
C ILE A 48 -7.58 3.40 -16.98
N TYR A 49 -8.86 3.79 -17.00
CA TYR A 49 -9.98 2.86 -17.18
C TYR A 49 -10.02 2.31 -18.61
N THR A 50 -9.69 3.14 -19.59
CA THR A 50 -9.53 2.70 -21.00
C THR A 50 -8.42 1.67 -21.10
N ILE A 51 -7.27 1.92 -20.48
CA ILE A 51 -6.15 0.97 -20.46
C ILE A 51 -6.58 -0.35 -19.80
N VAL A 52 -7.24 -0.31 -18.65
CA VAL A 52 -7.74 -1.51 -17.97
C VAL A 52 -8.73 -2.27 -18.85
N ALA A 53 -9.64 -1.57 -19.54
CA ALA A 53 -10.59 -2.18 -20.47
C ALA A 53 -9.87 -2.91 -21.63
N GLU A 54 -8.82 -2.30 -22.20
CA GLU A 54 -8.02 -2.94 -23.27
C GLU A 54 -7.25 -4.16 -22.75
N LEU A 55 -6.74 -4.11 -21.52
CA LEU A 55 -6.08 -5.25 -20.89
C LEU A 55 -7.05 -6.41 -20.64
N ILE A 56 -8.29 -6.10 -20.22
CA ILE A 56 -9.36 -7.11 -20.06
C ILE A 56 -9.68 -7.76 -21.41
N LYS A 57 -9.74 -7.00 -22.52
CA LYS A 57 -9.92 -7.55 -23.88
C LYS A 57 -8.78 -8.49 -24.27
N LYS A 58 -7.57 -8.29 -23.74
CA LYS A 58 -6.41 -9.20 -23.92
C LYS A 58 -6.50 -10.47 -23.05
N GLY A 59 -7.58 -10.64 -22.28
CA GLY A 59 -7.87 -11.85 -21.52
C GLY A 59 -7.51 -11.80 -20.04
N VAL A 60 -7.26 -10.60 -19.47
CA VAL A 60 -7.04 -10.45 -18.03
C VAL A 60 -8.33 -10.79 -17.28
N ASP A 61 -8.25 -11.72 -16.34
CA ASP A 61 -9.29 -11.95 -15.33
C ASP A 61 -9.04 -11.00 -14.15
N LYS A 62 -9.69 -9.83 -14.22
CA LYS A 62 -9.56 -8.80 -13.19
C LYS A 62 -10.04 -9.31 -11.82
N ASP A 63 -11.11 -10.07 -11.77
CA ASP A 63 -11.70 -10.52 -10.51
C ASP A 63 -10.83 -11.59 -9.84
N ALA A 64 -10.24 -12.50 -10.61
CA ALA A 64 -9.22 -13.43 -10.10
C ALA A 64 -8.00 -12.67 -9.56
N MET A 65 -7.54 -11.64 -10.28
CA MET A 65 -6.42 -10.81 -9.87
C MET A 65 -6.71 -10.09 -8.54
N TYR A 66 -7.89 -9.48 -8.39
CA TYR A 66 -8.30 -8.83 -7.13
C TYR A 66 -8.36 -9.82 -5.96
N ARG A 67 -8.89 -11.04 -6.20
CA ARG A 67 -8.90 -12.09 -5.17
C ARG A 67 -7.48 -12.43 -4.72
N HIS A 68 -6.54 -12.60 -5.64
CA HIS A 68 -5.15 -12.91 -5.30
C HIS A 68 -4.45 -11.76 -4.56
N LEU A 69 -4.72 -10.51 -4.93
CA LEU A 69 -4.05 -9.35 -4.33
C LEU A 69 -4.65 -8.95 -2.98
N TYR A 70 -5.98 -9.03 -2.81
CA TYR A 70 -6.69 -8.40 -1.70
C TYR A 70 -7.56 -9.35 -0.87
N SER A 71 -7.73 -10.59 -1.29
CA SER A 71 -8.59 -11.56 -0.61
C SER A 71 -7.88 -12.92 -0.41
N ASN A 72 -6.57 -12.91 -0.25
CA ASN A 72 -5.74 -14.10 -0.07
C ASN A 72 -4.92 -14.01 1.24
N TYR A 73 -5.58 -13.65 2.31
CA TYR A 73 -4.93 -13.48 3.61
C TYR A 73 -5.11 -14.70 4.50
N SER A 74 -4.08 -15.03 5.29
CA SER A 74 -4.14 -16.07 6.30
C SER A 74 -5.07 -15.68 7.46
N ALA A 75 -5.60 -16.68 8.16
CA ALA A 75 -6.37 -16.44 9.38
C ALA A 75 -5.53 -15.73 10.45
N ASP A 76 -4.23 -16.02 10.52
CA ASP A 76 -3.31 -15.42 11.49
C ASP A 76 -3.05 -13.94 11.17
N ARG A 77 -2.92 -13.57 9.88
CA ARG A 77 -2.92 -12.16 9.47
C ARG A 77 -4.19 -11.43 9.92
N MET A 78 -5.36 -12.04 9.73
CA MET A 78 -6.64 -11.42 10.11
C MET A 78 -6.75 -11.26 11.64
N ARG A 79 -6.28 -12.25 12.41
CA ARG A 79 -6.22 -12.15 13.89
C ARG A 79 -5.24 -11.07 14.34
N LEU A 80 -4.06 -11.01 13.73
CA LEU A 80 -3.07 -9.95 14.00
C LEU A 80 -3.65 -8.57 13.68
N MET A 81 -4.34 -8.41 12.57
CA MET A 81 -5.00 -7.16 12.20
C MET A 81 -6.05 -6.75 13.24
N GLY A 82 -6.90 -7.69 13.67
CA GLY A 82 -7.88 -7.44 14.74
C GLY A 82 -7.21 -6.99 16.05
N TYR A 83 -6.15 -7.66 16.46
CA TYR A 83 -5.36 -7.28 17.64
C TYR A 83 -4.76 -5.88 17.51
N VAL A 84 -4.17 -5.59 16.37
CA VAL A 84 -3.55 -4.28 16.09
C VAL A 84 -4.58 -3.15 16.18
N LEU A 85 -5.76 -3.34 15.61
CA LEU A 85 -6.80 -2.32 15.61
C LEU A 85 -7.43 -2.12 16.98
N SER A 86 -7.68 -3.20 17.74
CA SER A 86 -8.34 -3.12 19.04
C SER A 86 -7.39 -2.70 20.18
N GLU A 87 -6.17 -3.24 20.19
CA GLU A 87 -5.28 -3.11 21.35
C GLU A 87 -4.10 -2.16 21.13
N LYS A 88 -3.68 -1.97 19.87
CA LYS A 88 -2.43 -1.28 19.57
C LYS A 88 -2.61 0.09 18.90
N MET A 89 -3.75 0.35 18.31
CA MET A 89 -4.06 1.63 17.69
C MET A 89 -4.43 2.67 18.75
N LYS A 90 -3.67 3.77 18.76
CA LYS A 90 -3.96 4.95 19.60
C LYS A 90 -4.37 6.11 18.73
N ILE A 91 -5.49 6.73 19.04
CA ILE A 91 -6.03 7.87 18.30
C ILE A 91 -5.75 9.15 19.07
N TYR A 92 -5.17 10.12 18.39
CA TYR A 92 -4.87 11.46 18.88
C TYR A 92 -5.72 12.48 18.10
N SER A 93 -6.99 12.59 18.47
CA SER A 93 -7.99 13.40 17.74
C SER A 93 -7.58 14.86 17.57
N LYS A 94 -6.96 15.48 18.59
CA LYS A 94 -6.44 16.85 18.52
C LYS A 94 -5.46 17.05 17.35
N TYR A 95 -4.71 16.01 16.98
CA TYR A 95 -3.70 16.04 15.93
C TYR A 95 -4.16 15.31 14.66
N LYS A 96 -5.42 14.86 14.60
CA LYS A 96 -5.97 14.06 13.50
C LYS A 96 -5.06 12.88 13.12
N THR A 97 -4.46 12.25 14.12
CA THR A 97 -3.39 11.27 13.98
C THR A 97 -3.74 9.95 14.66
N ALA A 98 -3.41 8.84 14.03
CA ALA A 98 -3.41 7.53 14.66
C ALA A 98 -2.00 6.91 14.63
N ILE A 99 -1.63 6.25 15.73
CA ILE A 99 -0.34 5.57 15.87
C ILE A 99 -0.59 4.13 16.26
N ILE A 100 0.02 3.22 15.52
CA ILE A 100 0.05 1.79 15.81
C ILE A 100 1.48 1.40 16.18
N SER A 101 1.66 0.67 17.28
CA SER A 101 2.96 0.11 17.65
C SER A 101 2.85 -1.40 17.85
N LEU A 102 3.76 -2.16 17.25
CA LEU A 102 3.75 -3.60 17.28
C LEU A 102 5.16 -4.13 17.61
N THR A 103 5.32 -4.72 18.79
CA THR A 103 6.58 -5.31 19.23
C THR A 103 6.81 -6.68 18.59
N LYS A 104 8.06 -7.11 18.52
CA LYS A 104 8.41 -8.44 18.02
C LYS A 104 7.75 -9.56 18.85
N LYS A 105 7.71 -9.40 20.17
CA LYS A 105 7.02 -10.34 21.09
C LYS A 105 5.53 -10.46 20.80
N GLU A 106 4.87 -9.38 20.42
CA GLU A 106 3.45 -9.40 20.05
C GLU A 106 3.24 -10.06 18.68
N GLN A 107 4.14 -9.79 17.72
CA GLN A 107 4.10 -10.45 16.42
C GLN A 107 4.18 -11.98 16.55
N THR A 108 5.08 -12.50 17.37
CA THR A 108 5.27 -13.96 17.53
C THR A 108 4.02 -14.71 18.01
N LYS A 109 3.09 -14.03 18.70
CA LYS A 109 1.82 -14.63 19.12
C LYS A 109 0.92 -15.05 17.95
N PHE A 110 1.08 -14.39 16.80
CA PHE A 110 0.23 -14.59 15.63
C PHE A 110 0.95 -15.30 14.49
N GLN A 111 2.23 -15.66 14.65
CA GLN A 111 3.06 -16.32 13.65
C GLN A 111 2.94 -15.70 12.23
N PRO A 112 3.07 -14.37 12.09
CA PRO A 112 2.86 -13.71 10.82
C PRO A 112 3.90 -14.14 9.79
N GLN A 113 3.47 -14.30 8.56
CA GLN A 113 4.37 -14.46 7.43
C GLN A 113 4.93 -13.09 7.01
N LYS A 114 6.03 -13.13 6.26
CA LYS A 114 6.60 -11.92 5.66
C LYS A 114 5.53 -11.22 4.78
N GLY A 115 5.29 -9.94 5.04
CA GLY A 115 4.27 -9.16 4.33
C GLY A 115 2.92 -9.06 5.06
N ASP A 116 2.64 -9.87 6.09
CA ASP A 116 1.34 -9.88 6.78
C ASP A 116 0.98 -8.55 7.47
N THR A 117 1.94 -7.70 7.74
CA THR A 117 1.69 -6.36 8.29
C THR A 117 1.60 -5.26 7.24
N GLU A 118 1.78 -5.60 5.97
CA GLU A 118 1.66 -4.62 4.89
C GLU A 118 0.23 -4.08 4.80
N GLY A 119 0.13 -2.77 4.62
CA GLY A 119 -1.15 -2.09 4.54
C GLY A 119 -1.77 -1.71 5.89
N PHE A 120 -1.30 -2.23 7.03
CA PHE A 120 -1.87 -1.90 8.35
C PHE A 120 -1.82 -0.40 8.64
N VAL A 121 -0.76 0.28 8.21
CA VAL A 121 -0.64 1.74 8.34
C VAL A 121 -1.75 2.52 7.62
N ASN A 122 -2.40 1.93 6.61
CA ASN A 122 -3.47 2.61 5.88
C ASN A 122 -4.82 2.53 6.60
N LEU A 123 -5.03 1.50 7.44
CA LEU A 123 -6.32 1.23 8.07
C LEU A 123 -6.89 2.41 8.89
N PRO A 124 -6.08 3.11 9.71
CA PRO A 124 -6.57 4.24 10.49
C PRO A 124 -7.06 5.42 9.63
N LEU A 125 -6.59 5.55 8.39
CA LEU A 125 -7.04 6.62 7.50
C LEU A 125 -8.50 6.45 7.03
N SER A 126 -9.11 5.29 7.30
CA SER A 126 -10.55 5.06 7.10
C SER A 126 -11.41 5.64 8.22
N ILE A 127 -10.82 6.11 9.31
CA ILE A 127 -11.53 6.77 10.41
C ILE A 127 -11.77 8.22 10.03
N THR A 128 -12.99 8.69 10.22
CA THR A 128 -13.36 10.10 10.00
C THR A 128 -12.39 11.03 10.79
N ASP A 129 -11.91 12.06 10.13
CA ASP A 129 -10.98 13.07 10.66
C ASP A 129 -9.54 12.60 10.94
N ILE A 130 -9.17 11.37 10.70
CA ILE A 130 -7.77 10.96 10.75
C ILE A 130 -7.09 11.28 9.41
N MET A 131 -6.09 12.14 9.47
CA MET A 131 -5.33 12.63 8.32
C MET A 131 -3.92 12.05 8.23
N PHE A 132 -3.39 11.57 9.35
CA PHE A 132 -2.03 11.02 9.45
C PHE A 132 -2.01 9.72 10.25
N SER A 133 -1.31 8.74 9.73
CA SER A 133 -1.16 7.42 10.36
C SER A 133 0.29 7.01 10.41
N VAL A 134 0.70 6.46 11.54
CA VAL A 134 2.04 5.96 11.80
C VAL A 134 1.96 4.50 12.23
N PHE A 135 2.80 3.65 11.65
CA PHE A 135 2.96 2.27 12.08
C PHE A 135 4.41 2.02 12.45
N LEU A 136 4.64 1.72 13.72
CA LEU A 136 5.92 1.37 14.32
C LEU A 136 5.98 -0.14 14.47
N LYS A 137 6.88 -0.79 13.76
CA LYS A 137 7.06 -2.24 13.81
C LYS A 137 8.47 -2.57 14.26
N GLU A 138 8.59 -3.27 15.37
CA GLU A 138 9.86 -3.80 15.86
C GLU A 138 10.32 -4.95 14.97
N GLU A 139 11.55 -4.90 14.49
CA GLU A 139 12.29 -5.94 13.80
C GLU A 139 13.47 -6.41 14.67
N ASP A 140 14.39 -7.22 14.16
CA ASP A 140 15.45 -7.83 14.98
C ASP A 140 16.38 -6.81 15.63
N ASP A 141 16.76 -5.79 14.89
CA ASP A 141 17.78 -4.81 15.27
C ASP A 141 17.31 -3.35 15.08
N GLN A 142 16.08 -3.16 14.64
CA GLN A 142 15.55 -1.85 14.33
C GLN A 142 14.03 -1.76 14.49
N ILE A 143 13.53 -0.53 14.52
CA ILE A 143 12.12 -0.21 14.39
C ILE A 143 11.88 0.30 12.97
N LYS A 144 11.09 -0.41 12.20
CA LYS A 144 10.59 0.05 10.91
C LYS A 144 9.39 0.97 11.12
N ILE A 145 9.46 2.16 10.54
CA ILE A 145 8.44 3.18 10.68
C ILE A 145 7.79 3.42 9.32
N SER A 146 6.48 3.29 9.26
CA SER A 146 5.70 3.62 8.06
C SER A 146 4.80 4.80 8.33
N PHE A 147 4.77 5.75 7.42
CA PHE A 147 3.93 6.94 7.48
C PHE A 147 2.96 6.97 6.31
N ARG A 148 1.71 7.32 6.59
CA ARG A 148 0.69 7.56 5.56
C ARG A 148 -0.11 8.80 5.93
N SER A 149 -0.55 9.53 4.91
CA SER A 149 -1.43 10.70 5.11
C SER A 149 -2.49 10.80 4.02
N GLN A 150 -3.45 11.65 4.28
CA GLN A 150 -4.42 12.12 3.29
C GLN A 150 -4.22 13.63 3.06
N GLY A 151 -4.69 14.12 1.90
CA GLY A 151 -4.55 15.53 1.53
C GLY A 151 -3.09 15.96 1.36
N ASP A 152 -2.78 17.17 1.79
CA ASP A 152 -1.51 17.85 1.50
C ASP A 152 -0.44 17.66 2.61
N PHE A 153 -0.66 16.78 3.59
CA PHE A 153 0.34 16.55 4.63
C PHE A 153 1.55 15.76 4.08
N PRO A 154 2.75 16.37 4.01
CA PRO A 154 3.89 15.80 3.31
C PRO A 154 4.67 14.81 4.19
N THR A 155 4.25 13.54 4.21
CA THR A 155 4.94 12.51 5.02
C THR A 155 6.40 12.31 4.64
N ASN A 156 6.76 12.55 3.37
CA ASN A 156 8.14 12.44 2.89
C ASN A 156 9.07 13.48 3.55
N LYS A 157 8.60 14.72 3.71
CA LYS A 157 9.35 15.76 4.44
C LYS A 157 9.45 15.40 5.91
N PHE A 158 8.33 15.00 6.53
CA PHE A 158 8.30 14.55 7.92
C PHE A 158 9.30 13.41 8.16
N ALA A 159 9.34 12.40 7.28
CA ALA A 159 10.27 11.29 7.39
C ALA A 159 11.73 11.71 7.21
N SER A 160 12.04 12.58 6.23
CA SER A 160 13.42 13.01 5.96
C SER A 160 13.97 13.95 7.03
N GLU A 161 13.16 14.88 7.53
CA GLU A 161 13.62 15.90 8.50
C GLU A 161 13.79 15.33 9.91
N LEU A 162 12.93 14.37 10.32
CA LEU A 162 12.90 13.89 11.71
C LEU A 162 13.48 12.49 11.90
N PHE A 163 13.53 11.67 10.84
CA PHE A 163 13.89 10.24 10.95
C PHE A 163 14.91 9.78 9.92
N SER A 164 15.52 10.68 9.15
CA SER A 164 16.43 10.33 8.05
C SER A 164 15.83 9.34 7.04
N GLY A 165 14.51 9.37 6.91
CA GLY A 165 13.74 8.52 6.01
C GLY A 165 13.40 9.19 4.67
N GLY A 166 12.42 8.65 3.94
CA GLY A 166 11.99 9.21 2.67
C GLY A 166 10.78 8.51 2.09
N GLY A 167 10.37 8.96 0.89
CA GLY A 167 9.23 8.42 0.17
C GLY A 167 8.48 9.47 -0.65
N HIS A 168 7.19 9.20 -0.87
CA HIS A 168 6.28 10.08 -1.60
C HIS A 168 5.48 10.98 -0.65
N LEU A 169 4.77 11.95 -1.20
CA LEU A 169 3.98 12.94 -0.45
C LEU A 169 3.14 12.31 0.67
N ASN A 170 2.36 11.31 0.34
CA ASN A 170 1.41 10.67 1.29
C ASN A 170 1.83 9.27 1.74
N ALA A 171 3.01 8.80 1.36
CA ALA A 171 3.52 7.47 1.69
C ALA A 171 5.04 7.49 1.83
N SER A 172 5.54 7.37 3.04
CA SER A 172 6.97 7.39 3.32
C SER A 172 7.31 6.41 4.46
N GLY A 173 8.58 6.22 4.71
CA GLY A 173 9.07 5.37 5.77
C GLY A 173 10.42 5.80 6.29
N ALA A 174 10.79 5.24 7.42
CA ALA A 174 12.08 5.43 8.07
C ALA A 174 12.45 4.18 8.87
N GLU A 175 13.67 4.13 9.33
CA GLU A 175 14.18 3.10 10.22
C GLU A 175 14.89 3.77 11.40
N SER A 176 14.73 3.20 12.58
CA SER A 176 15.41 3.65 13.81
C SER A 176 16.05 2.45 14.49
N LYS A 177 17.31 2.56 14.85
CA LYS A 177 17.98 1.50 15.63
C LYS A 177 17.31 1.33 16.99
N LEU A 178 17.21 0.09 17.44
CA LEU A 178 16.91 -0.21 18.84
C LEU A 178 18.12 0.22 19.69
N SER A 179 17.89 1.08 20.67
CA SER A 179 18.89 1.54 21.64
C SER A 179 18.98 0.57 22.80
#